data_9d46517b2d04d4742282f726594a04ba
#
_entry.id   9d46517b2d04d4742282f726594a04ba
#
_cell.length_a   1.000
_cell.length_b   1.000
_cell.length_c   1.000
_cell.angle_alpha   90.00
_cell.angle_beta   90.00
_cell.angle_gamma   90.00
#
_symmetry.space_group_name_H-M   'P 1'
#
loop_
_entity.id
_entity.type
_entity.pdbx_description
1 polymer ?
#
loop_
_entity_poly.entity_id
_entity_poly.type
_entity_poly.pdbx_seq_one_letter_code
_entity_poly.pdbx_strand_id
1 'polypeptide(L)'
;MSKKVLLAILDGWGLAENPEVCAITKAHTPFVDSCYQKYPHTQLHASGLEVGLPEGQIGNSEVGHMNLGAGRVVYQNLTKLNLAVKNGTLGKEKPIQEAFLHAQKNNKNVHLLGLLSDGGVHSHITHLEALLDEAKDLGLKNVFVHAFTDGRDCDPHRGKVFIKEIQEYLSKTTGKLATVTGRFFAMDRDKRWERVKKAYDALVNGVGVKTQNALEAVENSYQNNILDEFIEPIILTDENQNPIGNIQEDDVVIFYNFRTDRGRELTEVLSQKDFPEFGMKKLNLYFVTMTNYDRDFENIKIVYDEEIIHETLGEVLEREGKSQIRIAETEKYPHVTFFFSGGRETEFENEKRILCPSPRDVKTYDLKPEMAAFDIRNAIIPELQKQTADFVCLNFANPDMVGHTGVFDAVVKACEVVDECIKEVANTAYENGYTVLILADHGNSDYMINEDGSPNTNHTTSLVPLIVMDKDKKWQLKRGKLGDVAPTILHIMGIKIPEKMTGEVLVS
;
A
#
# COMPACT_ATOMS: atom_id res chain seq x y z
N MET A 1 -18.30 -20.37 -28.59
CA MET A 1 -17.54 -19.11 -28.59
C MET A 1 -17.33 -18.72 -27.13
N SER A 2 -16.15 -18.24 -26.74
CA SER A 2 -15.95 -17.74 -25.37
C SER A 2 -16.82 -16.50 -25.15
N LYS A 3 -17.40 -16.34 -23.96
CA LYS A 3 -18.19 -15.15 -23.63
C LYS A 3 -17.28 -13.93 -23.58
N LYS A 4 -17.81 -12.80 -23.98
CA LYS A 4 -17.16 -11.48 -23.84
C LYS A 4 -17.59 -10.84 -22.52
N VAL A 5 -16.72 -10.03 -21.90
CA VAL A 5 -17.00 -9.42 -20.60
C VAL A 5 -16.69 -7.93 -20.62
N LEU A 6 -17.62 -7.12 -20.11
CA LEU A 6 -17.40 -5.73 -19.71
C LEU A 6 -17.34 -5.65 -18.19
N LEU A 7 -16.22 -5.19 -17.66
CA LEU A 7 -16.05 -4.77 -16.27
C LEU A 7 -16.16 -3.25 -16.21
N ALA A 8 -17.25 -2.76 -15.62
CA ALA A 8 -17.50 -1.33 -15.41
C ALA A 8 -17.32 -0.99 -13.94
N ILE A 9 -16.35 -0.14 -13.64
CA ILE A 9 -15.98 0.31 -12.29
C ILE A 9 -16.59 1.70 -12.10
N LEU A 10 -17.49 1.84 -11.13
CA LEU A 10 -18.04 3.10 -10.65
C LEU A 10 -17.20 3.53 -9.45
N ASP A 11 -16.11 4.27 -9.70
CA ASP A 11 -15.09 4.60 -8.71
C ASP A 11 -15.70 5.37 -7.53
N GLY A 12 -15.43 4.90 -6.30
CA GLY A 12 -15.96 5.52 -5.09
C GLY A 12 -17.44 5.25 -4.79
N TRP A 13 -18.12 4.33 -5.52
CA TRP A 13 -19.54 4.03 -5.33
C TRP A 13 -19.74 2.97 -4.22
N GLY A 14 -19.64 3.41 -2.95
CA GLY A 14 -19.84 2.54 -1.80
C GLY A 14 -21.32 2.25 -1.50
N LEU A 15 -21.56 1.25 -0.65
CA LEU A 15 -22.89 0.91 -0.14
C LEU A 15 -23.11 1.61 1.22
N ALA A 16 -24.05 2.54 1.26
CA ALA A 16 -24.30 3.35 2.44
C ALA A 16 -24.96 2.56 3.59
N GLU A 17 -24.44 2.75 4.79
CA GLU A 17 -25.14 2.34 6.03
C GLU A 17 -26.17 3.39 6.46
N ASN A 18 -25.88 4.69 6.25
CA ASN A 18 -26.78 5.80 6.56
C ASN A 18 -27.16 6.58 5.29
N PRO A 19 -28.42 6.46 4.81
CA PRO A 19 -28.90 7.15 3.61
C PRO A 19 -28.86 8.69 3.70
N GLU A 20 -28.88 9.27 4.89
CA GLU A 20 -28.95 10.73 5.06
C GLU A 20 -27.64 11.44 4.72
N VAL A 21 -26.51 10.76 4.83
CA VAL A 21 -25.17 11.30 4.54
C VAL A 21 -24.61 10.79 3.20
N CYS A 22 -25.39 10.01 2.46
CA CYS A 22 -24.99 9.34 1.22
C CYS A 22 -25.47 10.14 0.00
N ALA A 23 -24.56 10.60 -0.82
CA ALA A 23 -24.89 11.30 -2.07
C ALA A 23 -25.53 10.37 -3.11
N ILE A 24 -25.11 9.09 -3.16
CA ILE A 24 -25.67 8.09 -4.08
C ILE A 24 -27.15 7.88 -3.83
N THR A 25 -27.55 7.78 -2.56
CA THR A 25 -28.98 7.56 -2.18
C THR A 25 -29.86 8.79 -2.45
N LYS A 26 -29.26 9.99 -2.46
CA LYS A 26 -29.98 11.24 -2.76
C LYS A 26 -30.01 11.52 -4.28
N ALA A 27 -29.14 10.88 -5.06
CA ALA A 27 -29.09 11.02 -6.50
C ALA A 27 -30.23 10.25 -7.19
N HIS A 28 -30.70 10.76 -8.33
CA HIS A 28 -31.64 10.03 -9.19
C HIS A 28 -30.87 9.07 -10.10
N THR A 29 -30.81 7.79 -9.68
CA THR A 29 -30.04 6.73 -10.33
C THR A 29 -30.92 5.56 -10.83
N PRO A 30 -31.91 5.83 -11.71
CA PRO A 30 -32.94 4.87 -12.08
C PRO A 30 -32.39 3.61 -12.77
N PHE A 31 -31.27 3.70 -13.46
CA PHE A 31 -30.68 2.53 -14.11
C PHE A 31 -30.04 1.59 -13.09
N VAL A 32 -29.14 2.10 -12.24
CA VAL A 32 -28.49 1.28 -11.20
C VAL A 32 -29.54 0.71 -10.25
N ASP A 33 -30.53 1.49 -9.83
CA ASP A 33 -31.65 1.01 -8.99
C ASP A 33 -32.43 -0.11 -9.67
N SER A 34 -32.70 0.00 -10.98
CA SER A 34 -33.35 -1.06 -11.73
C SER A 34 -32.49 -2.32 -11.87
N CYS A 35 -31.16 -2.19 -11.87
CA CYS A 35 -30.26 -3.33 -11.93
C CYS A 35 -30.35 -4.19 -10.68
N TYR A 36 -30.45 -3.60 -9.50
CA TYR A 36 -30.67 -4.35 -8.25
C TYR A 36 -31.97 -5.14 -8.23
N GLN A 37 -32.98 -4.69 -8.97
CA GLN A 37 -34.25 -5.41 -9.06
C GLN A 37 -34.26 -6.53 -10.12
N LYS A 38 -33.47 -6.35 -11.20
CA LYS A 38 -33.57 -7.21 -12.40
C LYS A 38 -32.45 -8.25 -12.48
N TYR A 39 -31.29 -7.96 -11.92
CA TYR A 39 -30.09 -8.78 -12.10
C TYR A 39 -29.55 -9.31 -10.78
N PRO A 40 -28.88 -10.47 -10.81
CA PRO A 40 -28.15 -10.98 -9.66
C PRO A 40 -27.12 -9.95 -9.18
N HIS A 41 -27.06 -9.74 -7.88
CA HIS A 41 -26.13 -8.82 -7.26
C HIS A 41 -25.66 -9.34 -5.90
N THR A 42 -24.51 -8.82 -5.45
CA THR A 42 -23.91 -9.10 -4.15
C THR A 42 -23.06 -7.92 -3.69
N GLN A 43 -22.33 -8.12 -2.62
CA GLN A 43 -21.45 -7.11 -2.01
C GLN A 43 -20.02 -7.64 -1.97
N LEU A 44 -19.04 -6.74 -2.14
CA LEU A 44 -17.62 -7.04 -2.06
C LEU A 44 -16.96 -6.23 -0.93
N HIS A 45 -16.02 -6.87 -0.24
CA HIS A 45 -15.09 -6.17 0.62
C HIS A 45 -14.06 -5.40 -0.22
N ALA A 46 -13.90 -4.12 0.08
CA ALA A 46 -13.03 -3.18 -0.64
C ALA A 46 -12.07 -2.41 0.27
N SER A 47 -11.90 -2.83 1.54
CA SER A 47 -11.08 -2.17 2.55
C SER A 47 -10.41 -3.18 3.48
N GLY A 48 -9.44 -2.71 4.28
CA GLY A 48 -8.78 -3.51 5.31
C GLY A 48 -8.09 -4.77 4.76
N LEU A 49 -8.01 -5.81 5.57
CA LEU A 49 -7.26 -7.05 5.26
C LEU A 49 -7.76 -7.76 4.00
N GLU A 50 -9.03 -7.62 3.66
CA GLU A 50 -9.63 -8.27 2.49
C GLU A 50 -9.10 -7.73 1.15
N VAL A 51 -8.43 -6.58 1.17
CA VAL A 51 -7.74 -6.01 0.01
C VAL A 51 -6.24 -5.81 0.23
N GLY A 52 -5.70 -6.33 1.34
CA GLY A 52 -4.27 -6.28 1.64
C GLY A 52 -3.80 -5.02 2.35
N LEU A 53 -4.72 -4.23 2.90
CA LEU A 53 -4.45 -3.08 3.76
C LEU A 53 -4.51 -3.49 5.24
N PRO A 54 -3.94 -2.71 6.18
CA PRO A 54 -4.15 -2.91 7.61
C PRO A 54 -5.63 -3.00 7.98
N GLU A 55 -5.94 -3.71 9.07
CA GLU A 55 -7.31 -3.83 9.58
C GLU A 55 -7.92 -2.46 9.86
N GLY A 56 -9.16 -2.23 9.40
CA GLY A 56 -9.87 -0.96 9.55
C GLY A 56 -9.41 0.18 8.64
N GLN A 57 -8.38 -0.01 7.82
CA GLN A 57 -7.93 1.01 6.88
C GLN A 57 -8.89 1.10 5.68
N ILE A 58 -9.26 2.34 5.32
CA ILE A 58 -10.08 2.65 4.14
C ILE A 58 -9.45 2.14 2.86
N GLY A 59 -10.27 1.71 1.89
CA GLY A 59 -9.83 1.34 0.54
C GLY A 59 -9.30 2.53 -0.25
N ASN A 60 -8.67 2.25 -1.38
CA ASN A 60 -8.26 3.26 -2.36
C ASN A 60 -8.18 2.66 -3.76
N SER A 61 -8.16 3.51 -4.78
CA SER A 61 -8.21 3.08 -6.18
C SER A 61 -7.00 2.26 -6.62
N GLU A 62 -5.78 2.57 -6.12
CA GLU A 62 -4.56 1.82 -6.46
C GLU A 62 -4.68 0.36 -6.00
N VAL A 63 -4.99 0.17 -4.73
CA VAL A 63 -5.15 -1.17 -4.12
C VAL A 63 -6.37 -1.87 -4.70
N GLY A 64 -7.49 -1.18 -4.89
CA GLY A 64 -8.71 -1.73 -5.46
C GLY A 64 -8.47 -2.30 -6.85
N HIS A 65 -7.95 -1.50 -7.78
CA HIS A 65 -7.68 -1.93 -9.15
C HIS A 65 -6.60 -3.02 -9.22
N MET A 66 -5.59 -2.95 -8.34
CA MET A 66 -4.57 -3.99 -8.27
C MET A 66 -5.16 -5.35 -7.88
N ASN A 67 -6.03 -5.40 -6.86
CA ASN A 67 -6.72 -6.63 -6.46
C ASN A 67 -7.65 -7.15 -7.56
N LEU A 68 -8.42 -6.24 -8.21
CA LEU A 68 -9.30 -6.58 -9.33
C LEU A 68 -8.53 -7.25 -10.48
N GLY A 69 -7.35 -6.77 -10.81
CA GLY A 69 -6.53 -7.31 -11.89
C GLY A 69 -5.70 -8.53 -11.50
N ALA A 70 -5.24 -8.60 -10.25
CA ALA A 70 -4.39 -9.69 -9.75
C ALA A 70 -5.16 -10.99 -9.47
N GLY A 71 -6.48 -10.92 -9.25
CA GLY A 71 -7.29 -12.09 -8.90
C GLY A 71 -6.94 -12.71 -7.55
N ARG A 72 -6.40 -11.90 -6.64
CA ARG A 72 -6.01 -12.27 -5.28
C ARG A 72 -5.84 -11.05 -4.41
N VAL A 73 -5.76 -11.25 -3.09
CA VAL A 73 -5.38 -10.17 -2.16
C VAL A 73 -3.89 -9.85 -2.34
N VAL A 74 -3.59 -8.58 -2.65
CA VAL A 74 -2.24 -8.06 -2.78
C VAL A 74 -1.90 -7.27 -1.53
N TYR A 75 -1.17 -7.90 -0.61
CA TYR A 75 -0.83 -7.28 0.67
C TYR A 75 0.20 -6.17 0.51
N GLN A 76 -0.10 -5.01 1.08
CA GLN A 76 0.87 -3.92 1.23
C GLN A 76 1.96 -4.29 2.24
N ASN A 77 3.14 -3.66 2.15
CA ASN A 77 4.30 -4.02 2.96
C ASN A 77 4.00 -4.03 4.46
N LEU A 78 3.34 -3.00 5.00
CA LEU A 78 2.96 -2.97 6.41
C LEU A 78 2.09 -4.17 6.79
N THR A 79 1.10 -4.49 5.98
CA THR A 79 0.20 -5.61 6.24
C THR A 79 0.94 -6.95 6.17
N LYS A 80 1.84 -7.12 5.19
CA LYS A 80 2.70 -8.33 5.09
C LYS A 80 3.51 -8.53 6.37
N LEU A 81 4.19 -7.49 6.84
CA LEU A 81 5.01 -7.57 8.05
C LEU A 81 4.15 -7.80 9.28
N ASN A 82 3.03 -7.09 9.45
CA ASN A 82 2.12 -7.28 10.58
C ASN A 82 1.56 -8.71 10.65
N LEU A 83 1.19 -9.28 9.50
CA LEU A 83 0.76 -10.68 9.42
C LEU A 83 1.91 -11.64 9.76
N ALA A 84 3.13 -11.37 9.29
CA ALA A 84 4.29 -12.17 9.61
C ALA A 84 4.62 -12.13 11.12
N VAL A 85 4.48 -10.96 11.77
CA VAL A 85 4.59 -10.84 13.24
C VAL A 85 3.49 -11.63 13.93
N LYS A 86 2.23 -11.43 13.56
CA LYS A 86 1.07 -12.13 14.14
C LYS A 86 1.20 -13.65 14.05
N ASN A 87 1.76 -14.15 12.95
CA ASN A 87 1.96 -15.57 12.69
C ASN A 87 3.29 -16.12 13.24
N GLY A 88 4.15 -15.28 13.84
CA GLY A 88 5.47 -15.66 14.36
C GLY A 88 6.45 -16.10 13.25
N THR A 89 6.32 -15.53 12.04
CA THR A 89 7.15 -15.92 10.88
C THR A 89 8.15 -14.85 10.45
N LEU A 90 8.04 -13.60 10.91
CA LEU A 90 8.93 -12.51 10.47
C LEU A 90 10.41 -12.84 10.72
N GLY A 91 10.77 -13.22 11.95
CA GLY A 91 12.14 -13.59 12.30
C GLY A 91 12.65 -14.83 11.56
N LYS A 92 11.72 -15.67 11.03
CA LYS A 92 12.03 -16.92 10.30
C LYS A 92 12.19 -16.71 8.79
N GLU A 93 12.00 -15.50 8.31
CA GLU A 93 12.27 -15.18 6.91
C GLU A 93 13.73 -15.47 6.57
N LYS A 94 13.96 -16.09 5.41
CA LYS A 94 15.27 -16.63 5.03
C LYS A 94 16.42 -15.61 5.16
N PRO A 95 16.30 -14.34 4.67
CA PRO A 95 17.38 -13.37 4.81
C PRO A 95 17.71 -13.02 6.26
N ILE A 96 16.72 -13.03 7.15
CA ILE A 96 16.89 -12.74 8.58
C ILE A 96 17.60 -13.93 9.26
N GLN A 97 17.14 -15.16 8.99
CA GLN A 97 17.77 -16.37 9.50
C GLN A 97 19.24 -16.50 9.08
N GLU A 98 19.52 -16.27 7.80
CA GLU A 98 20.88 -16.28 7.26
C GLU A 98 21.78 -15.23 7.94
N ALA A 99 21.24 -14.03 8.20
CA ALA A 99 21.95 -12.96 8.90
C ALA A 99 22.30 -13.33 10.34
N PHE A 100 21.33 -13.85 11.08
CA PHE A 100 21.53 -14.28 12.48
C PHE A 100 22.51 -15.45 12.57
N LEU A 101 22.39 -16.45 11.70
CA LEU A 101 23.33 -17.58 11.62
C LEU A 101 24.73 -17.13 11.20
N HIS A 102 24.85 -16.13 10.31
CA HIS A 102 26.12 -15.53 9.94
C HIS A 102 26.81 -14.88 11.15
N ALA A 103 26.07 -14.07 11.92
CA ALA A 103 26.57 -13.46 13.13
C ALA A 103 27.04 -14.50 14.14
N GLN A 104 26.24 -15.53 14.40
CA GLN A 104 26.57 -16.61 15.33
C GLN A 104 27.83 -17.36 14.90
N LYS A 105 27.89 -17.78 13.63
CA LYS A 105 29.02 -18.56 13.09
C LYS A 105 30.35 -17.78 13.11
N ASN A 106 30.30 -16.49 12.85
CA ASN A 106 31.48 -15.63 12.73
C ASN A 106 31.78 -14.81 13.99
N ASN A 107 31.01 -14.99 15.06
CA ASN A 107 31.09 -14.23 16.31
C ASN A 107 31.05 -12.70 16.08
N LYS A 108 30.09 -12.27 15.25
CA LYS A 108 29.85 -10.87 14.89
C LYS A 108 28.66 -10.30 15.63
N ASN A 109 28.63 -8.98 15.75
CA ASN A 109 27.52 -8.25 16.34
C ASN A 109 26.34 -8.21 15.36
N VAL A 110 25.13 -8.09 15.93
CA VAL A 110 23.90 -7.80 15.19
C VAL A 110 23.41 -6.41 15.57
N HIS A 111 23.20 -5.57 14.60
CA HIS A 111 22.68 -4.21 14.75
C HIS A 111 21.29 -4.13 14.14
N LEU A 112 20.29 -3.84 14.96
CA LEU A 112 18.91 -3.61 14.53
C LEU A 112 18.66 -2.09 14.52
N LEU A 113 18.50 -1.50 13.35
CA LEU A 113 18.31 -0.05 13.24
C LEU A 113 17.03 0.30 12.48
N GLY A 114 16.39 1.38 12.89
CA GLY A 114 15.14 1.84 12.29
C GLY A 114 14.32 2.75 13.19
N LEU A 115 13.19 3.21 12.64
CA LEU A 115 12.28 4.11 13.33
C LEU A 115 11.53 3.36 14.43
N LEU A 116 11.67 3.83 15.67
CA LEU A 116 10.98 3.29 16.84
C LEU A 116 9.65 4.00 17.02
N SER A 117 8.57 3.44 16.43
CA SER A 117 7.26 4.09 16.34
C SER A 117 6.13 3.06 16.18
N ASP A 118 4.92 3.44 16.58
CA ASP A 118 3.67 2.73 16.31
C ASP A 118 2.86 3.34 15.14
N GLY A 119 3.38 4.40 14.51
CA GLY A 119 2.70 5.12 13.42
C GLY A 119 2.50 4.33 12.13
N GLY A 120 3.27 3.23 11.92
CA GLY A 120 3.05 2.31 10.80
C GLY A 120 3.33 2.88 9.41
N VAL A 121 4.06 4.02 9.29
CA VAL A 121 4.37 4.66 8.01
C VAL A 121 5.69 4.16 7.43
N HIS A 122 6.73 4.04 8.25
CA HIS A 122 8.07 3.58 7.83
C HIS A 122 8.45 2.24 8.47
N SER A 123 7.96 1.99 9.67
CA SER A 123 8.24 0.82 10.51
C SER A 123 7.10 0.63 11.51
N HIS A 124 7.18 -0.42 12.31
CA HIS A 124 6.35 -0.59 13.50
C HIS A 124 7.18 -1.24 14.60
N ILE A 125 6.99 -0.82 15.88
CA ILE A 125 7.75 -1.33 17.03
C ILE A 125 7.68 -2.86 17.15
N THR A 126 6.52 -3.45 16.85
CA THR A 126 6.33 -4.91 16.88
C THR A 126 7.19 -5.69 15.88
N HIS A 127 7.65 -5.03 14.80
CA HIS A 127 8.58 -5.65 13.85
C HIS A 127 9.96 -5.83 14.52
N LEU A 128 10.43 -4.81 15.28
CA LEU A 128 11.67 -4.89 16.06
C LEU A 128 11.55 -5.96 17.15
N GLU A 129 10.42 -6.00 17.87
CA GLU A 129 10.16 -6.99 18.91
C GLU A 129 10.25 -8.42 18.36
N ALA A 130 9.65 -8.70 17.21
CA ALA A 130 9.72 -10.01 16.56
C ALA A 130 11.14 -10.41 16.14
N LEU A 131 11.98 -9.44 15.73
CA LEU A 131 13.40 -9.70 15.45
C LEU A 131 14.19 -10.03 16.73
N LEU A 132 13.87 -9.36 17.84
CA LEU A 132 14.51 -9.62 19.15
C LEU A 132 14.10 -10.98 19.72
N ASP A 133 12.85 -11.39 19.53
CA ASP A 133 12.38 -12.72 19.92
C ASP A 133 13.16 -13.83 19.19
N GLU A 134 13.29 -13.70 17.87
CA GLU A 134 14.05 -14.67 17.07
C GLU A 134 15.54 -14.68 17.44
N ALA A 135 16.13 -13.51 17.66
CA ALA A 135 17.52 -13.40 18.11
C ALA A 135 17.74 -14.10 19.46
N LYS A 136 16.78 -13.97 20.40
CA LYS A 136 16.76 -14.67 21.67
C LYS A 136 16.66 -16.19 21.48
N ASP A 137 15.71 -16.64 20.65
CA ASP A 137 15.47 -18.06 20.38
C ASP A 137 16.71 -18.75 19.77
N LEU A 138 17.48 -18.02 18.96
CA LEU A 138 18.76 -18.46 18.42
C LEU A 138 19.94 -18.29 19.40
N GLY A 139 19.72 -17.73 20.58
CA GLY A 139 20.73 -17.55 21.61
C GLY A 139 21.79 -16.48 21.33
N LEU A 140 21.47 -15.50 20.46
CA LEU A 140 22.34 -14.38 20.16
C LEU A 140 22.44 -13.44 21.37
N LYS A 141 23.67 -13.05 21.76
CA LYS A 141 23.92 -12.17 22.92
C LYS A 141 24.37 -10.77 22.54
N ASN A 142 25.08 -10.67 21.42
CA ASN A 142 25.64 -9.40 20.94
C ASN A 142 24.66 -8.75 19.93
N VAL A 143 23.50 -8.33 20.44
CA VAL A 143 22.46 -7.64 19.66
C VAL A 143 22.34 -6.20 20.16
N PHE A 144 22.41 -5.24 19.25
CA PHE A 144 22.38 -3.82 19.55
C PHE A 144 21.25 -3.14 18.79
N VAL A 145 20.42 -2.39 19.50
CA VAL A 145 19.30 -1.60 18.90
C VAL A 145 19.75 -0.15 18.75
N HIS A 146 19.58 0.37 17.55
CA HIS A 146 19.77 1.77 17.20
C HIS A 146 18.41 2.37 16.88
N ALA A 147 17.82 3.04 17.86
CA ALA A 147 16.47 3.57 17.77
C ALA A 147 16.47 4.96 17.12
N PHE A 148 15.65 5.13 16.07
CA PHE A 148 15.35 6.47 15.55
C PHE A 148 14.02 6.93 16.12
N THR A 149 13.99 8.15 16.70
CA THR A 149 12.76 8.73 17.25
C THR A 149 11.95 9.44 16.17
N ASP A 150 10.61 9.38 16.28
CA ASP A 150 9.69 9.77 15.22
C ASP A 150 9.28 11.25 15.26
N GLY A 151 8.22 11.59 15.96
CA GLY A 151 7.70 12.95 16.09
C GLY A 151 7.00 13.53 14.86
N ARG A 152 6.75 12.70 13.81
CA ARG A 152 6.00 13.09 12.60
C ARG A 152 4.81 12.20 12.32
N ASP A 153 4.99 10.88 12.46
CA ASP A 153 3.97 9.89 12.14
C ASP A 153 3.22 9.46 13.43
N CYS A 154 3.66 9.97 14.58
CA CYS A 154 3.02 9.87 15.89
C CYS A 154 3.23 11.16 16.69
N ASP A 155 2.65 11.25 17.91
CA ASP A 155 2.82 12.41 18.80
C ASP A 155 4.33 12.69 19.07
N PRO A 156 4.77 13.96 19.01
CA PRO A 156 6.19 14.34 19.13
C PRO A 156 6.87 14.03 20.46
N HIS A 157 6.14 13.57 21.47
CA HIS A 157 6.67 13.20 22.79
C HIS A 157 6.58 11.70 23.08
N ARG A 158 6.16 10.88 22.08
CA ARG A 158 6.01 9.44 22.23
C ARG A 158 7.33 8.68 22.31
N GLY A 159 8.44 9.26 21.83
CA GLY A 159 9.75 8.61 21.79
C GLY A 159 10.20 8.10 23.15
N LYS A 160 10.00 8.86 24.22
CA LYS A 160 10.31 8.42 25.58
C LYS A 160 9.54 7.17 26.00
N VAL A 161 8.26 7.07 25.60
CA VAL A 161 7.41 5.89 25.89
C VAL A 161 7.96 4.67 25.16
N PHE A 162 8.24 4.80 23.86
CA PHE A 162 8.78 3.70 23.07
C PHE A 162 10.17 3.25 23.51
N ILE A 163 11.05 4.20 23.92
CA ILE A 163 12.37 3.86 24.48
C ILE A 163 12.22 3.07 25.78
N LYS A 164 11.30 3.45 26.65
CA LYS A 164 11.00 2.68 27.85
C LYS A 164 10.51 1.27 27.52
N GLU A 165 9.54 1.17 26.62
CA GLU A 165 8.97 -0.09 26.17
C GLU A 165 10.04 -1.04 25.60
N ILE A 166 10.87 -0.54 24.68
CA ILE A 166 11.92 -1.38 24.10
C ILE A 166 13.00 -1.78 25.11
N GLN A 167 13.36 -0.92 26.07
CA GLN A 167 14.30 -1.28 27.13
C GLN A 167 13.73 -2.38 28.04
N GLU A 168 12.45 -2.32 28.38
CA GLU A 168 11.74 -3.37 29.10
C GLU A 168 11.69 -4.68 28.28
N TYR A 169 11.48 -4.58 26.97
CA TYR A 169 11.47 -5.73 26.07
C TYR A 169 12.85 -6.39 25.97
N LEU A 170 13.90 -5.60 25.77
CA LEU A 170 15.29 -6.08 25.75
C LEU A 170 15.68 -6.80 27.04
N SER A 171 15.20 -6.32 28.21
CA SER A 171 15.46 -6.99 29.50
C SER A 171 14.84 -8.39 29.62
N LYS A 172 13.78 -8.68 28.86
CA LYS A 172 13.07 -9.97 28.83
C LYS A 172 13.54 -10.89 27.71
N THR A 173 14.19 -10.31 26.69
CA THR A 173 14.64 -11.01 25.49
C THR A 173 16.16 -11.08 25.40
N THR A 174 16.75 -10.30 24.51
CA THR A 174 18.21 -10.23 24.32
C THR A 174 18.59 -8.86 23.78
N GLY A 175 19.85 -8.50 23.92
CA GLY A 175 20.43 -7.28 23.34
C GLY A 175 20.41 -6.06 24.26
N LYS A 176 20.86 -4.93 23.70
CA LYS A 176 20.99 -3.64 24.42
C LYS A 176 20.61 -2.48 23.47
N LEU A 177 19.99 -1.45 24.03
CA LEU A 177 19.85 -0.17 23.32
C LEU A 177 21.21 0.51 23.24
N ALA A 178 21.71 0.77 22.05
CA ALA A 178 23.05 1.34 21.82
C ALA A 178 23.03 2.83 21.48
N THR A 179 22.08 3.26 20.64
CA THR A 179 21.96 4.69 20.28
C THR A 179 20.48 5.09 20.17
N VAL A 180 20.23 6.40 20.38
CA VAL A 180 18.95 7.05 20.10
C VAL A 180 19.23 8.29 19.25
N THR A 181 18.55 8.46 18.11
CA THR A 181 18.80 9.58 17.19
C THR A 181 17.47 10.00 16.55
N GLY A 182 17.19 11.32 16.53
CA GLY A 182 16.01 11.84 15.85
C GLY A 182 16.01 11.54 14.34
N ARG A 183 14.83 11.23 13.79
CA ARG A 183 14.69 10.89 12.37
C ARG A 183 15.14 12.00 11.41
N PHE A 184 15.19 13.24 11.87
CA PHE A 184 15.73 14.38 11.12
C PHE A 184 17.17 14.13 10.64
N PHE A 185 17.96 13.40 11.42
CA PHE A 185 19.34 13.04 11.11
C PHE A 185 19.45 11.65 10.46
N ALA A 186 18.75 10.66 11.02
CA ALA A 186 18.89 9.27 10.64
C ALA A 186 18.05 8.86 9.41
N MET A 187 17.09 9.71 9.00
CA MET A 187 16.14 9.42 7.96
C MET A 187 15.95 10.58 6.98
N ASP A 188 17.05 11.24 6.61
CA ASP A 188 17.07 12.24 5.53
C ASP A 188 16.73 11.56 4.18
N ARG A 189 16.21 12.33 3.22
CA ARG A 189 15.94 11.89 1.85
C ARG A 189 16.23 12.96 0.80
N ASP A 190 16.81 14.08 1.25
CA ASP A 190 17.06 15.27 0.45
C ASP A 190 18.57 15.50 0.19
N LYS A 191 19.40 14.42 0.42
CA LYS A 191 20.86 14.41 0.24
C LYS A 191 21.56 15.47 1.10
N ARG A 192 21.06 15.70 2.31
CA ARG A 192 21.69 16.57 3.28
C ARG A 192 22.71 15.78 4.11
N TRP A 193 23.84 15.50 3.47
CA TRP A 193 24.86 14.61 4.01
C TRP A 193 25.42 15.04 5.38
N GLU A 194 25.38 16.34 5.70
CA GLU A 194 25.72 16.87 7.02
C GLU A 194 24.78 16.37 8.14
N ARG A 195 23.50 16.04 7.81
CA ARG A 195 22.56 15.42 8.75
C ARG A 195 22.84 13.94 8.87
N VAL A 196 22.94 13.25 7.73
CA VAL A 196 23.26 11.82 7.66
C VAL A 196 24.57 11.52 8.38
N LYS A 197 25.56 12.41 8.27
CA LYS A 197 26.86 12.33 8.98
C LYS A 197 26.67 12.21 10.49
N LYS A 198 25.77 12.95 11.12
CA LYS A 198 25.52 12.84 12.56
C LYS A 198 25.02 11.45 12.95
N ALA A 199 24.09 10.89 12.19
CA ALA A 199 23.61 9.54 12.42
C ALA A 199 24.71 8.49 12.16
N TYR A 200 25.47 8.64 11.06
CA TYR A 200 26.61 7.79 10.75
C TYR A 200 27.64 7.79 11.89
N ASP A 201 28.02 8.97 12.37
CA ASP A 201 28.99 9.09 13.46
C ASP A 201 28.51 8.48 14.77
N ALA A 202 27.23 8.57 15.05
CA ALA A 202 26.64 7.92 16.20
C ALA A 202 26.76 6.39 16.09
N LEU A 203 26.45 5.84 14.93
CA LEU A 203 26.41 4.41 14.67
C LEU A 203 27.82 3.78 14.60
N VAL A 204 28.76 4.47 13.92
CA VAL A 204 30.08 3.91 13.60
C VAL A 204 31.15 4.43 14.56
N ASN A 205 31.15 5.72 14.84
CA ASN A 205 32.23 6.38 15.59
C ASN A 205 31.87 6.62 17.08
N GLY A 206 30.61 6.37 17.49
CA GLY A 206 30.17 6.61 18.87
C GLY A 206 30.20 8.08 19.27
N VAL A 207 29.92 8.97 18.32
CA VAL A 207 29.94 10.45 18.53
C VAL A 207 28.50 10.92 18.78
N GLY A 208 28.32 11.56 19.95
CA GLY A 208 27.02 12.07 20.37
C GLY A 208 27.00 12.38 21.87
N VAL A 209 25.82 12.61 22.43
CA VAL A 209 25.65 12.83 23.88
C VAL A 209 25.79 11.47 24.57
N LYS A 210 26.86 11.30 25.33
CA LYS A 210 27.15 10.06 26.05
C LYS A 210 26.33 9.95 27.34
N THR A 211 25.71 8.81 27.57
CA THR A 211 24.89 8.54 28.77
C THR A 211 24.82 7.07 29.08
N GLN A 212 24.52 6.73 30.31
CA GLN A 212 24.09 5.38 30.72
C GLN A 212 22.55 5.25 30.83
N ASN A 213 21.83 6.40 30.74
CA ASN A 213 20.38 6.45 30.90
C ASN A 213 19.73 7.16 29.72
N ALA A 214 19.19 6.38 28.76
CA ALA A 214 18.53 6.91 27.57
C ALA A 214 17.29 7.77 27.90
N LEU A 215 16.49 7.35 28.89
CA LEU A 215 15.26 8.07 29.26
C LEU A 215 15.54 9.45 29.84
N GLU A 216 16.59 9.55 30.64
CA GLU A 216 17.04 10.84 31.18
C GLU A 216 17.57 11.78 30.09
N ALA A 217 18.34 11.25 29.14
CA ALA A 217 18.88 12.03 28.04
C ALA A 217 17.75 12.56 27.10
N VAL A 218 16.74 11.74 26.83
CA VAL A 218 15.55 12.17 26.05
C VAL A 218 14.73 13.21 26.81
N GLU A 219 14.52 13.03 28.12
CA GLU A 219 13.85 14.03 28.96
C GLU A 219 14.59 15.37 28.94
N ASN A 220 15.90 15.35 29.06
CA ASN A 220 16.72 16.56 28.96
C ASN A 220 16.58 17.25 27.58
N SER A 221 16.43 16.49 26.48
CA SER A 221 16.12 17.05 25.17
C SER A 221 14.78 17.78 25.17
N TYR A 222 13.73 17.16 25.73
CA TYR A 222 12.40 17.79 25.81
C TYR A 222 12.41 19.07 26.66
N GLN A 223 13.13 19.09 27.78
CA GLN A 223 13.30 20.29 28.61
C GLN A 223 13.97 21.44 27.86
N ASN A 224 14.78 21.12 26.83
CA ASN A 224 15.39 22.10 25.94
C ASN A 224 14.55 22.38 24.68
N ASN A 225 13.28 21.99 24.65
CA ASN A 225 12.37 22.11 23.49
C ASN A 225 12.85 21.38 22.22
N ILE A 226 13.67 20.33 22.37
CA ILE A 226 14.09 19.45 21.30
C ILE A 226 13.25 18.17 21.39
N LEU A 227 12.24 18.06 20.51
CA LEU A 227 11.31 16.96 20.48
C LEU A 227 11.84 15.79 19.64
N ASP A 228 11.10 14.70 19.59
CA ASP A 228 11.50 13.41 19.02
C ASP A 228 12.17 13.50 17.66
N GLU A 229 11.59 14.26 16.72
CA GLU A 229 12.15 14.38 15.36
C GLU A 229 13.59 14.89 15.35
N PHE A 230 13.94 15.79 16.28
CA PHE A 230 15.17 16.55 16.27
C PHE A 230 16.16 16.15 17.37
N ILE A 231 15.91 15.04 18.09
CA ILE A 231 16.83 14.56 19.13
C ILE A 231 18.22 14.33 18.53
N GLU A 232 19.20 15.09 19.05
CA GLU A 232 20.61 14.91 18.70
C GLU A 232 21.08 13.51 19.12
N PRO A 233 22.06 12.91 18.40
CA PRO A 233 22.48 11.54 18.69
C PRO A 233 22.89 11.34 20.16
N ILE A 234 22.25 10.36 20.80
CA ILE A 234 22.52 9.89 22.16
C ILE A 234 23.24 8.54 22.06
N ILE A 235 24.35 8.40 22.73
CA ILE A 235 25.19 7.19 22.74
C ILE A 235 25.14 6.53 24.11
N LEU A 236 24.67 5.31 24.16
CA LEU A 236 24.66 4.52 25.38
C LEU A 236 26.09 3.99 25.65
N THR A 237 26.56 4.13 26.89
CA THR A 237 27.93 3.78 27.28
C THR A 237 27.97 2.75 28.42
N ASP A 238 29.08 2.08 28.53
CA ASP A 238 29.45 1.31 29.71
C ASP A 238 29.87 2.21 30.87
N GLU A 239 30.26 1.62 31.99
CA GLU A 239 30.73 2.30 33.19
C GLU A 239 32.03 3.16 32.93
N ASN A 240 32.79 2.80 31.88
CA ASN A 240 34.01 3.47 31.47
C ASN A 240 33.79 4.53 30.38
N GLN A 241 32.53 4.90 30.10
CA GLN A 241 32.16 5.87 29.06
C GLN A 241 32.47 5.41 27.62
N ASN A 242 32.68 4.09 27.40
CA ASN A 242 32.85 3.53 26.05
C ASN A 242 31.46 3.25 25.44
N PRO A 243 31.24 3.58 24.16
CA PRO A 243 30.02 3.18 23.44
C PRO A 243 29.84 1.65 23.47
N ILE A 244 28.62 1.18 23.71
CA ILE A 244 28.38 -0.25 23.91
C ILE A 244 28.09 -1.03 22.62
N GLY A 245 27.87 -0.37 21.49
CA GLY A 245 27.44 -1.05 20.28
C GLY A 245 27.72 -0.27 19.00
N ASN A 246 28.98 0.10 18.74
CA ASN A 246 29.36 0.70 17.46
C ASN A 246 29.38 -0.37 16.36
N ILE A 247 28.88 -0.01 15.18
CA ILE A 247 28.93 -0.88 13.98
C ILE A 247 30.40 -0.97 13.51
N GLN A 248 30.87 -2.17 13.26
CA GLN A 248 32.23 -2.47 12.81
C GLN A 248 32.21 -3.30 11.53
N GLU A 249 33.39 -3.46 10.93
CA GLU A 249 33.60 -4.31 9.76
C GLU A 249 33.10 -5.74 9.99
N ASP A 250 32.40 -6.29 9.02
CA ASP A 250 31.82 -7.62 8.99
C ASP A 250 30.66 -7.85 9.98
N ASP A 251 30.19 -6.81 10.67
CA ASP A 251 28.98 -6.93 11.50
C ASP A 251 27.72 -7.13 10.66
N VAL A 252 26.69 -7.65 11.28
CA VAL A 252 25.35 -7.81 10.69
C VAL A 252 24.52 -6.56 11.00
N VAL A 253 23.92 -5.99 9.97
CA VAL A 253 22.98 -4.88 10.10
C VAL A 253 21.63 -5.29 9.53
N ILE A 254 20.56 -5.14 10.30
CA ILE A 254 19.18 -5.30 9.85
C ILE A 254 18.46 -3.96 10.00
N PHE A 255 18.14 -3.32 8.88
CA PHE A 255 17.38 -2.08 8.85
C PHE A 255 15.89 -2.44 8.72
N TYR A 256 15.14 -2.33 9.83
CA TYR A 256 13.77 -2.84 9.89
C TYR A 256 12.68 -1.89 9.36
N ASN A 257 13.04 -0.74 8.79
CA ASN A 257 12.09 0.08 8.04
C ASN A 257 11.64 -0.65 6.76
N PHE A 258 10.33 -0.62 6.48
CA PHE A 258 9.78 -1.23 5.25
C PHE A 258 9.50 -0.20 4.14
N ARG A 259 9.41 1.10 4.46
CA ARG A 259 9.31 2.16 3.46
C ARG A 259 10.70 2.62 3.04
N THR A 260 10.91 2.71 1.73
CA THR A 260 12.23 2.78 1.11
C THR A 260 12.89 4.15 1.15
N ASP A 261 12.10 5.24 0.97
CA ASP A 261 12.59 6.59 0.66
C ASP A 261 13.57 7.17 1.70
N ARG A 262 13.36 6.90 2.98
CA ARG A 262 14.15 7.45 4.09
C ARG A 262 15.18 6.48 4.69
N GLY A 263 15.22 5.23 4.23
CA GLY A 263 16.28 4.28 4.58
C GLY A 263 17.47 4.32 3.62
N ARG A 264 17.27 4.89 2.45
CA ARG A 264 18.22 4.85 1.33
C ARG A 264 19.56 5.50 1.66
N GLU A 265 19.59 6.75 2.08
CA GLU A 265 20.80 7.51 2.28
C GLU A 265 21.69 6.93 3.38
N LEU A 266 21.12 6.54 4.52
CA LEU A 266 21.88 5.91 5.59
C LEU A 266 22.44 4.54 5.17
N THR A 267 21.68 3.75 4.39
CA THR A 267 22.17 2.49 3.80
C THR A 267 23.34 2.76 2.84
N GLU A 268 23.23 3.81 2.00
CA GLU A 268 24.25 4.18 1.04
C GLU A 268 25.58 4.50 1.71
N VAL A 269 25.60 5.35 2.74
CA VAL A 269 26.84 5.74 3.44
C VAL A 269 27.42 4.62 4.30
N LEU A 270 26.59 3.70 4.81
CA LEU A 270 27.08 2.58 5.62
C LEU A 270 27.68 1.46 4.76
N SER A 271 27.16 1.20 3.54
CA SER A 271 27.48 -0.02 2.82
C SER A 271 27.83 0.13 1.34
N GLN A 272 27.50 1.25 0.68
CA GLN A 272 27.63 1.33 -0.79
C GLN A 272 28.84 2.10 -1.26
N LYS A 273 29.06 3.32 -0.77
CA LYS A 273 30.18 4.16 -1.21
C LYS A 273 30.73 5.05 -0.12
N ASP A 274 31.99 5.49 -0.30
CA ASP A 274 32.64 6.46 0.57
C ASP A 274 32.17 7.89 0.27
N PHE A 275 32.10 8.72 1.32
CA PHE A 275 31.83 10.16 1.24
C PHE A 275 32.97 10.92 1.94
N PRO A 276 34.15 11.03 1.31
CA PRO A 276 35.35 11.57 1.94
C PRO A 276 35.21 13.04 2.35
N GLU A 277 34.43 13.84 1.61
CA GLU A 277 34.15 15.24 1.94
C GLU A 277 33.37 15.40 3.26
N PHE A 278 32.67 14.37 3.71
CA PHE A 278 31.96 14.30 5.00
C PHE A 278 32.66 13.37 5.99
N GLY A 279 33.77 12.75 5.61
CA GLY A 279 34.52 11.81 6.47
C GLY A 279 33.73 10.54 6.80
N MET A 280 32.82 10.10 5.91
CA MET A 280 32.11 8.85 6.04
C MET A 280 32.72 7.80 5.09
N LYS A 281 32.99 6.61 5.62
CA LYS A 281 33.55 5.48 4.89
C LYS A 281 32.59 4.31 4.98
N LYS A 282 32.30 3.67 3.84
CA LYS A 282 31.50 2.45 3.83
C LYS A 282 32.21 1.31 4.58
N LEU A 283 31.44 0.45 5.18
CA LEU A 283 31.88 -0.76 5.85
C LEU A 283 31.48 -2.00 5.05
N ASN A 284 32.28 -3.06 5.13
CA ASN A 284 31.89 -4.36 4.62
C ASN A 284 30.93 -5.01 5.62
N LEU A 285 29.63 -4.93 5.40
CA LEU A 285 28.58 -5.38 6.32
C LEU A 285 27.77 -6.51 5.71
N TYR A 286 27.30 -7.42 6.55
CA TYR A 286 26.18 -8.28 6.17
C TYR A 286 24.88 -7.49 6.34
N PHE A 287 24.42 -6.83 5.27
CA PHE A 287 23.34 -5.86 5.35
C PHE A 287 22.02 -6.44 4.86
N VAL A 288 20.97 -6.29 5.69
CA VAL A 288 19.60 -6.74 5.42
C VAL A 288 18.65 -5.56 5.49
N THR A 289 17.74 -5.45 4.53
CA THR A 289 16.63 -4.48 4.53
C THR A 289 15.29 -5.22 4.41
N MET A 290 14.22 -4.65 4.97
CA MET A 290 12.89 -5.26 4.88
C MET A 290 12.36 -5.25 3.45
N THR A 291 12.66 -4.21 2.68
CA THR A 291 12.24 -4.03 1.29
C THR A 291 13.43 -3.55 0.45
N ASN A 292 13.29 -3.54 -0.86
CA ASN A 292 14.31 -3.04 -1.76
C ASN A 292 14.36 -1.50 -1.71
N TYR A 293 15.38 -0.92 -1.08
CA TYR A 293 15.51 0.53 -0.95
C TYR A 293 16.03 1.20 -2.22
N ASP A 294 16.88 0.51 -2.98
CA ASP A 294 17.39 0.97 -4.26
C ASP A 294 17.87 -0.23 -5.10
N ARG A 295 17.48 -0.28 -6.38
CA ARG A 295 17.84 -1.38 -7.29
C ARG A 295 19.33 -1.39 -7.65
N ASP A 296 20.01 -0.27 -7.45
CA ASP A 296 21.44 -0.11 -7.72
C ASP A 296 22.31 -0.49 -6.52
N PHE A 297 21.72 -0.82 -5.36
CA PHE A 297 22.48 -1.24 -4.19
C PHE A 297 23.00 -2.67 -4.33
N GLU A 298 24.28 -2.83 -4.06
CA GLU A 298 24.96 -4.11 -4.14
C GLU A 298 25.06 -4.78 -2.74
N ASN A 299 25.07 -6.12 -2.74
CA ASN A 299 25.26 -6.94 -1.53
C ASN A 299 24.25 -6.73 -0.40
N ILE A 300 23.09 -6.16 -0.68
CA ILE A 300 21.95 -6.04 0.26
C ILE A 300 21.09 -7.30 0.17
N LYS A 301 20.75 -7.88 1.32
CA LYS A 301 19.77 -8.96 1.42
C LYS A 301 18.40 -8.34 1.69
N ILE A 302 17.42 -8.67 0.88
CA ILE A 302 16.07 -8.10 0.95
C ILE A 302 15.13 -9.16 1.50
N VAL A 303 14.34 -8.82 2.54
CA VAL A 303 13.38 -9.74 3.14
C VAL A 303 12.15 -9.90 2.26
N TYR A 304 11.55 -8.77 1.86
CA TYR A 304 10.39 -8.70 0.96
C TYR A 304 10.73 -7.83 -0.24
N ASP A 305 11.16 -8.47 -1.33
CA ASP A 305 11.41 -7.75 -2.57
C ASP A 305 10.08 -7.38 -3.25
N GLU A 306 10.11 -6.36 -4.10
CA GLU A 306 8.95 -6.01 -4.93
C GLU A 306 8.66 -7.18 -5.87
N GLU A 307 7.61 -7.93 -5.58
CA GLU A 307 7.11 -8.93 -6.50
C GLU A 307 6.37 -8.23 -7.64
N ILE A 308 6.86 -8.39 -8.87
CA ILE A 308 6.03 -8.15 -10.06
C ILE A 308 4.85 -9.11 -9.95
N ILE A 309 3.65 -8.55 -9.96
CA ILE A 309 2.42 -9.34 -9.84
C ILE A 309 2.19 -10.05 -11.18
N HIS A 310 2.62 -11.29 -11.25
CA HIS A 310 2.41 -12.16 -12.41
C HIS A 310 1.04 -12.85 -12.39
N GLU A 311 0.67 -13.36 -13.56
CA GLU A 311 -0.61 -14.03 -13.79
C GLU A 311 -1.81 -13.13 -13.46
N THR A 312 -1.71 -11.84 -13.82
CA THR A 312 -2.84 -10.91 -13.78
C THR A 312 -3.88 -11.29 -14.84
N LEU A 313 -5.09 -10.76 -14.71
CA LEU A 313 -6.15 -10.98 -15.71
C LEU A 313 -5.66 -10.60 -17.12
N GLY A 314 -4.93 -9.46 -17.26
CA GLY A 314 -4.37 -9.02 -18.53
C GLY A 314 -3.37 -10.01 -19.13
N GLU A 315 -2.44 -10.56 -18.33
CA GLU A 315 -1.49 -11.60 -18.79
C GLU A 315 -2.18 -12.91 -19.20
N VAL A 316 -3.22 -13.31 -18.46
CA VAL A 316 -3.99 -14.52 -18.81
C VAL A 316 -4.71 -14.32 -20.13
N LEU A 317 -5.36 -13.17 -20.33
CA LEU A 317 -6.03 -12.84 -21.58
C LEU A 317 -5.07 -12.77 -22.77
N GLU A 318 -3.87 -12.15 -22.59
CA GLU A 318 -2.80 -12.15 -23.59
C GLU A 318 -2.39 -13.58 -23.99
N ARG A 319 -2.11 -14.44 -23.01
CA ARG A 319 -1.73 -15.85 -23.23
C ARG A 319 -2.81 -16.67 -23.96
N GLU A 320 -4.08 -16.37 -23.71
CA GLU A 320 -5.23 -17.01 -24.36
C GLU A 320 -5.60 -16.34 -25.70
N GLY A 321 -4.78 -15.40 -26.20
CA GLY A 321 -5.01 -14.69 -27.46
C GLY A 321 -6.25 -13.83 -27.49
N LYS A 322 -6.70 -13.32 -26.31
CA LYS A 322 -7.89 -12.48 -26.18
C LYS A 322 -7.57 -11.02 -26.36
N SER A 323 -8.45 -10.32 -27.06
CA SER A 323 -8.37 -8.88 -27.20
C SER A 323 -8.97 -8.16 -25.99
N GLN A 324 -8.34 -7.05 -25.57
CA GLN A 324 -8.76 -6.30 -24.39
C GLN A 324 -8.71 -4.79 -24.60
N ILE A 325 -9.66 -4.07 -23.98
CA ILE A 325 -9.68 -2.59 -23.94
C ILE A 325 -9.59 -2.12 -22.50
N ARG A 326 -8.76 -1.09 -22.26
CA ARG A 326 -8.70 -0.29 -21.04
C ARG A 326 -9.16 1.11 -21.35
N ILE A 327 -10.13 1.61 -20.59
CA ILE A 327 -10.67 2.96 -20.82
C ILE A 327 -10.99 3.66 -19.52
N ALA A 328 -10.46 4.87 -19.38
CA ALA A 328 -10.76 5.80 -18.28
C ALA A 328 -10.40 7.23 -18.69
N GLU A 329 -10.80 8.18 -17.85
CA GLU A 329 -10.27 9.53 -17.93
C GLU A 329 -8.89 9.67 -17.23
N THR A 330 -8.21 10.82 -17.43
CA THR A 330 -6.81 11.04 -17.01
C THR A 330 -6.57 10.68 -15.56
N GLU A 331 -7.47 11.02 -14.64
CA GLU A 331 -7.32 10.79 -13.19
C GLU A 331 -7.28 9.28 -12.84
N LYS A 332 -7.97 8.45 -13.59
CA LYS A 332 -8.11 7.02 -13.34
C LYS A 332 -7.46 6.13 -14.41
N TYR A 333 -6.78 6.73 -15.40
CA TYR A 333 -6.10 5.98 -16.44
C TYR A 333 -4.98 5.05 -15.90
N PRO A 334 -4.13 5.49 -14.96
CA PRO A 334 -3.15 4.60 -14.33
C PRO A 334 -3.80 3.42 -13.60
N HIS A 335 -5.01 3.61 -13.05
CA HIS A 335 -5.71 2.58 -12.29
C HIS A 335 -6.16 1.42 -13.19
N VAL A 336 -6.76 1.70 -14.34
CA VAL A 336 -7.19 0.65 -15.29
C VAL A 336 -6.03 0.09 -16.13
N THR A 337 -4.86 0.72 -16.14
CA THR A 337 -3.66 0.28 -16.86
C THR A 337 -2.61 -0.28 -15.92
N PHE A 338 -1.76 0.56 -15.33
CA PHE A 338 -0.63 0.17 -14.49
C PHE A 338 -1.04 -0.69 -13.29
N PHE A 339 -1.93 -0.20 -12.43
CA PHE A 339 -2.33 -0.91 -11.22
C PHE A 339 -3.11 -2.19 -11.52
N PHE A 340 -4.07 -2.14 -12.42
CA PHE A 340 -4.84 -3.32 -12.85
C PHE A 340 -3.96 -4.39 -13.51
N SER A 341 -2.85 -3.97 -14.14
CA SER A 341 -1.87 -4.87 -14.76
C SER A 341 -0.74 -5.31 -13.81
N GLY A 342 -0.90 -5.10 -12.50
CA GLY A 342 0.06 -5.55 -11.49
C GLY A 342 1.39 -4.82 -11.51
N GLY A 343 1.43 -3.56 -11.95
CA GLY A 343 2.63 -2.73 -12.06
C GLY A 343 3.29 -2.77 -13.45
N ARG A 344 2.66 -3.39 -14.45
CA ARG A 344 3.17 -3.41 -15.83
C ARG A 344 2.79 -2.12 -16.56
N GLU A 345 3.81 -1.40 -17.06
CA GLU A 345 3.64 -0.18 -17.85
C GLU A 345 3.26 -0.46 -19.31
N THR A 346 3.87 -1.48 -19.91
CA THR A 346 3.70 -1.80 -21.33
C THR A 346 2.37 -2.48 -21.60
N GLU A 347 1.75 -2.16 -22.73
CA GLU A 347 0.53 -2.81 -23.20
C GLU A 347 0.75 -4.32 -23.38
N PHE A 348 -0.32 -5.09 -23.17
CA PHE A 348 -0.37 -6.50 -23.53
C PHE A 348 -0.56 -6.64 -25.04
N GLU A 349 -0.19 -7.80 -25.61
CA GLU A 349 -0.53 -8.10 -26.98
C GLU A 349 -2.07 -8.09 -27.14
N ASN A 350 -2.56 -7.43 -28.19
CA ASN A 350 -3.99 -7.19 -28.43
C ASN A 350 -4.72 -6.34 -27.36
N GLU A 351 -3.99 -5.52 -26.60
CA GLU A 351 -4.55 -4.50 -25.72
C GLU A 351 -4.67 -3.17 -26.47
N LYS A 352 -5.82 -2.51 -26.32
CA LYS A 352 -6.07 -1.15 -26.75
C LYS A 352 -6.35 -0.28 -25.53
N ARG A 353 -5.65 0.83 -25.40
CA ARG A 353 -5.86 1.83 -24.36
C ARG A 353 -6.56 3.06 -24.91
N ILE A 354 -7.63 3.50 -24.25
CA ILE A 354 -8.39 4.69 -24.61
C ILE A 354 -8.35 5.65 -23.42
N LEU A 355 -7.66 6.77 -23.60
CA LEU A 355 -7.59 7.86 -22.63
C LEU A 355 -8.56 8.97 -23.03
N CYS A 356 -9.52 9.30 -22.15
CA CYS A 356 -10.36 10.46 -22.26
C CYS A 356 -9.78 11.58 -21.36
N PRO A 357 -9.41 12.75 -21.89
CA PRO A 357 -8.82 13.80 -21.04
C PRO A 357 -9.81 14.31 -19.98
N SER A 358 -9.40 14.31 -18.72
CA SER A 358 -10.15 15.00 -17.67
C SER A 358 -10.20 16.51 -17.89
N PRO A 359 -11.26 17.21 -17.45
CA PRO A 359 -11.38 18.67 -17.62
C PRO A 359 -10.20 19.42 -16.99
N ARG A 360 -9.63 20.37 -17.77
CA ARG A 360 -8.55 21.26 -17.32
C ARG A 360 -8.98 22.71 -17.18
N ASP A 361 -10.23 23.01 -17.50
CA ASP A 361 -10.85 24.32 -17.49
C ASP A 361 -11.46 24.69 -16.13
N VAL A 362 -11.43 23.76 -15.17
CA VAL A 362 -11.89 23.95 -13.79
C VAL A 362 -10.77 23.67 -12.79
N LYS A 363 -10.83 24.29 -11.59
CA LYS A 363 -9.84 24.06 -10.53
C LYS A 363 -10.15 22.81 -9.73
N THR A 364 -11.42 22.53 -9.51
CA THR A 364 -11.96 21.40 -8.75
C THR A 364 -13.16 20.83 -9.47
N TYR A 365 -13.39 19.52 -9.35
CA TYR A 365 -14.39 18.83 -10.16
C TYR A 365 -15.84 19.02 -9.68
N ASP A 366 -16.07 19.63 -8.52
CA ASP A 366 -17.40 20.10 -8.11
C ASP A 366 -17.97 21.16 -9.06
N LEU A 367 -17.10 21.91 -9.74
CA LEU A 367 -17.49 22.89 -10.76
C LEU A 367 -17.89 22.25 -12.10
N LYS A 368 -17.55 20.97 -12.30
CA LYS A 368 -17.86 20.21 -13.53
C LYS A 368 -18.04 18.72 -13.19
N PRO A 369 -19.13 18.34 -12.48
CA PRO A 369 -19.34 16.98 -11.97
C PRO A 369 -19.43 15.90 -13.05
N GLU A 370 -19.78 16.26 -14.29
CA GLU A 370 -19.80 15.36 -15.44
C GLU A 370 -18.40 14.89 -15.84
N MET A 371 -17.34 15.65 -15.50
CA MET A 371 -15.96 15.34 -15.84
C MET A 371 -15.83 14.85 -17.30
N ALA A 372 -15.26 13.66 -17.54
CA ALA A 372 -15.15 13.06 -18.88
C ALA A 372 -16.09 11.87 -19.10
N ALA A 373 -17.13 11.67 -18.25
CA ALA A 373 -17.99 10.49 -18.32
C ALA A 373 -18.68 10.33 -19.69
N PHE A 374 -19.16 11.43 -20.30
CA PHE A 374 -19.76 11.42 -21.63
C PHE A 374 -18.77 11.06 -22.73
N ASP A 375 -17.51 11.50 -22.62
CA ASP A 375 -16.46 11.16 -23.58
C ASP A 375 -16.10 9.67 -23.50
N ILE A 376 -16.01 9.10 -22.29
CA ILE A 376 -15.83 7.67 -22.06
C ILE A 376 -16.96 6.88 -22.69
N ARG A 377 -18.22 7.24 -22.42
CA ARG A 377 -19.40 6.63 -23.01
C ARG A 377 -19.33 6.64 -24.54
N ASN A 378 -19.09 7.81 -25.12
CA ASN A 378 -19.06 8.01 -26.57
C ASN A 378 -17.91 7.24 -27.25
N ALA A 379 -16.78 7.10 -26.57
CA ALA A 379 -15.62 6.39 -27.09
C ALA A 379 -15.82 4.85 -27.05
N ILE A 380 -16.46 4.32 -25.99
CA ILE A 380 -16.56 2.86 -25.84
C ILE A 380 -17.75 2.24 -26.59
N ILE A 381 -18.87 2.94 -26.75
CA ILE A 381 -20.06 2.41 -27.41
C ILE A 381 -19.77 1.87 -28.82
N PRO A 382 -19.05 2.55 -29.73
CA PRO A 382 -18.69 2.00 -31.03
C PRO A 382 -17.83 0.72 -30.97
N GLU A 383 -16.97 0.59 -29.97
CA GLU A 383 -16.14 -0.61 -29.77
C GLU A 383 -16.99 -1.81 -29.34
N LEU A 384 -17.94 -1.58 -28.42
CA LEU A 384 -18.89 -2.59 -27.96
C LEU A 384 -19.81 -3.07 -29.09
N GLN A 385 -20.35 -2.15 -29.90
CA GLN A 385 -21.20 -2.47 -31.05
C GLN A 385 -20.47 -3.30 -32.11
N LYS A 386 -19.19 -2.99 -32.37
CA LYS A 386 -18.33 -3.74 -33.28
C LYS A 386 -17.73 -5.00 -32.67
N GLN A 387 -17.92 -5.21 -31.36
CA GLN A 387 -17.35 -6.33 -30.59
C GLN A 387 -15.85 -6.47 -30.78
N THR A 388 -15.10 -5.35 -30.78
CA THR A 388 -13.65 -5.32 -31.08
C THR A 388 -12.79 -5.97 -29.99
N ALA A 389 -13.30 -6.12 -28.78
CA ALA A 389 -12.60 -6.75 -27.67
C ALA A 389 -13.38 -7.92 -27.05
N ASP A 390 -12.65 -8.89 -26.50
CA ASP A 390 -13.21 -9.97 -25.68
C ASP A 390 -13.41 -9.52 -24.23
N PHE A 391 -12.56 -8.59 -23.74
CA PHE A 391 -12.65 -8.01 -22.41
C PHE A 391 -12.50 -6.49 -22.45
N VAL A 392 -13.33 -5.79 -21.69
CA VAL A 392 -13.26 -4.34 -21.52
C VAL A 392 -13.20 -4.04 -20.03
N CYS A 393 -12.21 -3.24 -19.59
CA CYS A 393 -12.15 -2.64 -18.27
C CYS A 393 -12.36 -1.13 -18.41
N LEU A 394 -13.47 -0.64 -17.86
CA LEU A 394 -13.90 0.74 -17.91
C LEU A 394 -14.02 1.31 -16.50
N ASN A 395 -13.56 2.55 -16.28
CA ASN A 395 -13.71 3.26 -15.02
C ASN A 395 -14.39 4.62 -15.25
N PHE A 396 -15.42 4.92 -14.44
CA PHE A 396 -16.00 6.24 -14.28
C PHE A 396 -15.52 6.86 -12.97
N ALA A 397 -14.72 7.91 -13.06
CA ALA A 397 -14.02 8.54 -11.94
C ALA A 397 -14.92 9.44 -11.07
N ASN A 398 -16.06 9.85 -11.57
CA ASN A 398 -16.84 10.98 -11.07
C ASN A 398 -17.22 10.86 -9.57
N PRO A 399 -17.81 9.75 -9.07
CA PRO A 399 -18.25 9.69 -7.68
C PRO A 399 -17.08 9.87 -6.69
N ASP A 400 -15.89 9.33 -7.03
CA ASP A 400 -14.70 9.47 -6.21
C ASP A 400 -14.09 10.87 -6.30
N MET A 401 -13.77 11.32 -7.51
CA MET A 401 -13.05 12.58 -7.71
C MET A 401 -13.85 13.81 -7.28
N VAL A 402 -15.16 13.82 -7.52
CA VAL A 402 -16.05 14.87 -7.00
C VAL A 402 -16.26 14.69 -5.50
N GLY A 403 -16.31 13.46 -4.99
CA GLY A 403 -16.40 13.14 -3.57
C GLY A 403 -15.30 13.80 -2.74
N HIS A 404 -14.08 13.79 -3.25
CA HIS A 404 -12.93 14.44 -2.59
C HIS A 404 -13.08 15.97 -2.42
N THR A 405 -14.01 16.61 -3.13
CA THR A 405 -14.27 18.04 -2.95
C THR A 405 -15.12 18.34 -1.72
N GLY A 406 -15.86 17.37 -1.19
CA GLY A 406 -16.78 17.53 -0.07
C GLY A 406 -18.06 18.31 -0.40
N VAL A 407 -18.31 18.64 -1.69
CA VAL A 407 -19.50 19.40 -2.13
C VAL A 407 -20.63 18.44 -2.45
N PHE A 408 -21.51 18.22 -1.48
CA PHE A 408 -22.56 17.19 -1.52
C PHE A 408 -23.41 17.21 -2.80
N ASP A 409 -23.96 18.38 -3.17
CA ASP A 409 -24.83 18.48 -4.34
C ASP A 409 -24.10 18.21 -5.66
N ALA A 410 -22.80 18.51 -5.72
CA ALA A 410 -21.97 18.17 -6.87
C ALA A 410 -21.75 16.66 -6.98
N VAL A 411 -21.58 15.97 -5.83
CA VAL A 411 -21.44 14.49 -5.81
C VAL A 411 -22.75 13.81 -6.22
N VAL A 412 -23.89 14.34 -5.77
CA VAL A 412 -25.22 13.88 -6.24
C VAL A 412 -25.28 13.98 -7.77
N LYS A 413 -24.89 15.12 -8.34
CA LYS A 413 -24.88 15.32 -9.79
C LYS A 413 -23.91 14.39 -10.51
N ALA A 414 -22.75 14.15 -9.94
CA ALA A 414 -21.77 13.19 -10.48
C ALA A 414 -22.34 11.76 -10.56
N CYS A 415 -23.03 11.31 -9.52
CA CYS A 415 -23.71 10.01 -9.50
C CYS A 415 -24.81 9.90 -10.56
N GLU A 416 -25.62 10.95 -10.76
CA GLU A 416 -26.65 10.99 -11.79
C GLU A 416 -26.08 10.89 -13.21
N VAL A 417 -24.98 11.61 -13.48
CA VAL A 417 -24.28 11.54 -14.77
C VAL A 417 -23.71 10.15 -15.03
N VAL A 418 -23.13 9.52 -14.00
CA VAL A 418 -22.61 8.16 -14.12
C VAL A 418 -23.76 7.16 -14.38
N ASP A 419 -24.90 7.31 -13.72
CA ASP A 419 -26.09 6.46 -13.98
C ASP A 419 -26.56 6.56 -15.44
N GLU A 420 -26.60 7.78 -15.99
CA GLU A 420 -26.94 8.01 -17.40
C GLU A 420 -25.94 7.33 -18.34
N CYS A 421 -24.63 7.53 -18.09
CA CYS A 421 -23.58 6.98 -18.95
C CYS A 421 -23.49 5.46 -18.87
N ILE A 422 -23.51 4.88 -17.67
CA ILE A 422 -23.43 3.43 -17.49
C ILE A 422 -24.66 2.73 -18.06
N LYS A 423 -25.84 3.34 -18.02
CA LYS A 423 -27.04 2.82 -18.67
C LYS A 423 -26.82 2.55 -20.14
N GLU A 424 -26.30 3.52 -20.89
CA GLU A 424 -26.08 3.37 -22.32
C GLU A 424 -24.97 2.34 -22.61
N VAL A 425 -23.87 2.40 -21.86
CA VAL A 425 -22.73 1.49 -22.02
C VAL A 425 -23.12 0.05 -21.70
N ALA A 426 -23.76 -0.17 -20.55
CA ALA A 426 -24.13 -1.52 -20.09
C ALA A 426 -25.20 -2.16 -21.00
N ASN A 427 -26.22 -1.39 -21.43
CA ASN A 427 -27.23 -1.89 -22.34
C ASN A 427 -26.61 -2.21 -23.71
N THR A 428 -25.73 -1.35 -24.25
CA THR A 428 -25.04 -1.62 -25.52
C THR A 428 -24.21 -2.90 -25.43
N ALA A 429 -23.45 -3.06 -24.35
CA ALA A 429 -22.65 -4.29 -24.12
C ALA A 429 -23.53 -5.54 -24.02
N TYR A 430 -24.59 -5.46 -23.21
CA TYR A 430 -25.55 -6.56 -23.02
C TYR A 430 -26.23 -6.98 -24.34
N GLU A 431 -26.68 -6.03 -25.13
CA GLU A 431 -27.32 -6.29 -26.42
C GLU A 431 -26.36 -6.92 -27.44
N ASN A 432 -25.05 -6.57 -27.35
CA ASN A 432 -23.99 -7.11 -28.21
C ASN A 432 -23.30 -8.36 -27.62
N GLY A 433 -23.93 -9.05 -26.65
CA GLY A 433 -23.50 -10.37 -26.17
C GLY A 433 -22.36 -10.35 -25.14
N TYR A 434 -22.11 -9.24 -24.51
CA TYR A 434 -21.20 -9.15 -23.35
C TYR A 434 -21.97 -9.53 -22.06
N THR A 435 -21.32 -10.27 -21.18
CA THR A 435 -21.68 -10.29 -19.77
C THR A 435 -21.14 -9.03 -19.13
N VAL A 436 -21.99 -8.25 -18.44
CA VAL A 436 -21.59 -6.97 -17.83
C VAL A 436 -21.49 -7.15 -16.32
N LEU A 437 -20.33 -6.81 -15.77
CA LEU A 437 -20.10 -6.69 -14.33
C LEU A 437 -20.02 -5.20 -13.99
N ILE A 438 -20.90 -4.73 -13.10
CA ILE A 438 -20.88 -3.37 -12.56
C ILE A 438 -20.49 -3.46 -11.10
N LEU A 439 -19.42 -2.76 -10.70
CA LEU A 439 -18.93 -2.75 -9.34
C LEU A 439 -18.26 -1.41 -8.98
N ALA A 440 -17.83 -1.25 -7.75
CA ALA A 440 -16.90 -0.18 -7.36
C ALA A 440 -15.62 -0.79 -6.75
N ASP A 441 -14.56 -0.01 -6.69
CA ASP A 441 -13.25 -0.41 -6.19
C ASP A 441 -13.04 -0.01 -4.72
N HIS A 442 -13.78 0.97 -4.22
CA HIS A 442 -13.90 1.41 -2.82
C HIS A 442 -15.13 2.31 -2.65
N GLY A 443 -15.42 2.71 -1.41
CA GLY A 443 -16.43 3.72 -1.10
C GLY A 443 -15.83 5.11 -0.94
N ASN A 444 -16.63 6.13 -1.25
CA ASN A 444 -16.39 7.55 -1.04
C ASN A 444 -17.73 8.29 -0.94
N SER A 445 -18.52 8.27 -2.02
CA SER A 445 -19.81 9.00 -2.16
C SER A 445 -20.94 8.45 -1.27
N ASP A 446 -20.72 7.33 -0.62
CA ASP A 446 -21.62 6.69 0.34
C ASP A 446 -21.64 7.39 1.72
N TYR A 447 -20.58 8.17 2.04
CA TYR A 447 -20.47 8.88 3.33
C TYR A 447 -19.84 10.26 3.14
N MET A 448 -20.67 11.27 2.92
CA MET A 448 -20.25 12.63 2.54
C MET A 448 -20.31 13.65 3.68
N ILE A 449 -20.91 13.31 4.82
CA ILE A 449 -21.12 14.22 5.96
C ILE A 449 -20.68 13.49 7.24
N ASN A 450 -19.71 14.06 7.95
CA ASN A 450 -19.23 13.57 9.24
C ASN A 450 -20.27 13.79 10.34
N GLU A 451 -20.11 13.10 11.49
CA GLU A 451 -21.01 13.21 12.66
C GLU A 451 -21.13 14.65 13.20
N ASP A 452 -20.10 15.46 13.05
CA ASP A 452 -20.09 16.87 13.45
C ASP A 452 -20.73 17.82 12.41
N GLY A 453 -21.24 17.27 11.30
CA GLY A 453 -21.84 18.00 10.20
C GLY A 453 -20.85 18.59 9.20
N SER A 454 -19.55 18.37 9.37
CA SER A 454 -18.53 18.79 8.39
C SER A 454 -18.54 17.87 7.17
N PRO A 455 -18.12 18.37 5.98
CA PRO A 455 -17.95 17.53 4.81
C PRO A 455 -16.91 16.42 5.05
N ASN A 456 -17.22 15.18 4.64
CA ASN A 456 -16.22 14.13 4.50
C ASN A 456 -15.65 14.14 3.09
N THR A 457 -14.33 14.10 2.98
CA THR A 457 -13.60 14.05 1.70
C THR A 457 -12.74 12.80 1.55
N ASN A 458 -12.84 11.88 2.52
CA ASN A 458 -12.06 10.66 2.55
C ASN A 458 -12.86 9.48 1.99
N HIS A 459 -12.14 8.44 1.58
CA HIS A 459 -12.75 7.15 1.29
C HIS A 459 -13.38 6.53 2.54
N THR A 460 -14.11 5.44 2.35
CA THR A 460 -14.80 4.72 3.43
C THR A 460 -14.32 3.28 3.56
N THR A 461 -14.74 2.62 4.62
CA THR A 461 -14.57 1.17 4.80
C THR A 461 -15.80 0.38 4.31
N SER A 462 -16.74 1.05 3.68
CA SER A 462 -18.00 0.46 3.22
C SER A 462 -17.78 -0.67 2.20
N LEU A 463 -18.71 -1.60 2.19
CA LEU A 463 -18.77 -2.58 1.12
C LEU A 463 -19.14 -1.91 -0.20
N VAL A 464 -18.78 -2.56 -1.30
CA VAL A 464 -19.12 -2.07 -2.64
C VAL A 464 -20.04 -3.08 -3.37
N PRO A 465 -20.85 -2.63 -4.33
CA PRO A 465 -21.73 -3.51 -5.09
C PRO A 465 -20.96 -4.36 -6.09
N LEU A 466 -21.54 -5.53 -6.43
CA LEU A 466 -21.26 -6.26 -7.65
C LEU A 466 -22.60 -6.69 -8.26
N ILE A 467 -22.89 -6.23 -9.47
CA ILE A 467 -24.08 -6.59 -10.25
C ILE A 467 -23.63 -7.32 -11.51
N VAL A 468 -24.28 -8.44 -11.86
CA VAL A 468 -23.93 -9.23 -13.06
C VAL A 468 -25.13 -9.29 -14.01
N MET A 469 -25.00 -8.67 -15.19
CA MET A 469 -25.99 -8.70 -16.26
C MET A 469 -25.54 -9.71 -17.32
N ASP A 470 -26.23 -10.82 -17.47
CA ASP A 470 -25.95 -11.84 -18.48
C ASP A 470 -27.26 -12.23 -19.18
N LYS A 471 -27.24 -12.23 -20.51
CA LYS A 471 -28.43 -12.53 -21.33
C LYS A 471 -28.75 -14.00 -21.34
N ASP A 472 -27.74 -14.86 -21.26
CA ASP A 472 -27.85 -16.30 -21.50
C ASP A 472 -27.96 -17.09 -20.20
N LYS A 473 -27.46 -16.57 -19.09
CA LYS A 473 -27.41 -17.28 -17.82
C LYS A 473 -27.83 -16.40 -16.64
N LYS A 474 -28.73 -16.98 -15.80
CA LYS A 474 -29.07 -16.41 -14.50
C LYS A 474 -28.11 -16.97 -13.48
N TRP A 475 -27.13 -16.17 -13.12
CA TRP A 475 -26.12 -16.50 -12.11
C TRP A 475 -26.71 -16.44 -10.70
N GLN A 476 -26.17 -17.26 -9.80
CA GLN A 476 -26.28 -17.03 -8.35
C GLN A 476 -24.97 -16.45 -7.86
N LEU A 477 -25.03 -15.39 -7.05
CA LEU A 477 -23.83 -14.73 -6.54
C LEU A 477 -23.66 -14.96 -5.05
N LYS A 478 -22.40 -15.15 -4.63
CA LYS A 478 -21.99 -15.12 -3.24
C LYS A 478 -21.21 -13.83 -2.93
N ARG A 479 -21.22 -13.42 -1.67
CA ARG A 479 -20.41 -12.29 -1.17
C ARG A 479 -18.93 -12.64 -1.30
N GLY A 480 -18.11 -11.63 -1.55
CA GLY A 480 -16.67 -11.80 -1.72
C GLY A 480 -15.88 -10.51 -1.51
N LYS A 481 -14.73 -10.41 -2.18
CA LYS A 481 -13.81 -9.28 -2.14
C LYS A 481 -13.31 -8.95 -3.55
N LEU A 482 -12.62 -7.82 -3.70
CA LEU A 482 -12.16 -7.36 -5.02
C LEU A 482 -11.25 -8.37 -5.73
N GLY A 483 -10.41 -9.10 -4.97
CA GLY A 483 -9.54 -10.15 -5.52
C GLY A 483 -10.26 -11.35 -6.11
N ASP A 484 -11.57 -11.47 -5.91
CA ASP A 484 -12.40 -12.58 -6.45
C ASP A 484 -12.97 -12.27 -7.85
N VAL A 485 -12.81 -11.04 -8.33
CA VAL A 485 -13.43 -10.58 -9.58
C VAL A 485 -12.72 -11.15 -10.81
N ALA A 486 -11.38 -11.13 -10.87
CA ALA A 486 -10.66 -11.70 -12.03
C ALA A 486 -10.92 -13.20 -12.22
N PRO A 487 -10.84 -14.09 -11.20
CA PRO A 487 -11.19 -15.48 -11.36
C PRO A 487 -12.66 -15.68 -11.77
N THR A 488 -13.57 -14.81 -11.30
CA THR A 488 -14.98 -14.81 -11.73
C THR A 488 -15.11 -14.46 -13.21
N ILE A 489 -14.39 -13.46 -13.71
CA ILE A 489 -14.36 -13.07 -15.13
C ILE A 489 -13.82 -14.24 -15.99
N LEU A 490 -12.70 -14.84 -15.59
CA LEU A 490 -12.12 -15.98 -16.31
C LEU A 490 -13.10 -17.17 -16.35
N HIS A 491 -13.79 -17.45 -15.25
CA HIS A 491 -14.81 -18.49 -15.20
C HIS A 491 -15.97 -18.22 -16.20
N ILE A 492 -16.47 -16.96 -16.22
CA ILE A 492 -17.53 -16.55 -17.17
C ILE A 492 -17.06 -16.71 -18.62
N MET A 493 -15.79 -16.37 -18.90
CA MET A 493 -15.20 -16.50 -20.24
C MET A 493 -14.85 -17.96 -20.61
N GLY A 494 -14.94 -18.90 -19.67
CA GLY A 494 -14.55 -20.31 -19.88
C GLY A 494 -13.04 -20.50 -19.99
N ILE A 495 -12.25 -19.64 -19.39
CA ILE A 495 -10.78 -19.67 -19.37
C ILE A 495 -10.31 -20.29 -18.04
N LYS A 496 -9.25 -21.10 -18.10
CA LYS A 496 -8.66 -21.72 -16.90
C LYS A 496 -8.07 -20.67 -15.97
N ILE A 497 -8.46 -20.71 -14.70
CA ILE A 497 -7.94 -19.84 -13.66
C ILE A 497 -6.53 -20.32 -13.26
N PRO A 498 -5.50 -19.43 -13.25
CA PRO A 498 -4.15 -19.78 -12.81
C PRO A 498 -4.10 -20.08 -11.31
N GLU A 499 -3.14 -20.92 -10.90
CA GLU A 499 -2.94 -21.27 -9.47
C GLU A 499 -2.61 -20.07 -8.58
N LYS A 500 -1.92 -19.05 -9.13
CA LYS A 500 -1.60 -17.81 -8.41
C LYS A 500 -2.80 -16.91 -8.16
N MET A 501 -3.88 -17.06 -8.90
CA MET A 501 -5.16 -16.41 -8.61
C MET A 501 -5.88 -17.17 -7.51
N THR A 502 -5.65 -16.77 -6.26
CA THR A 502 -6.25 -17.42 -5.08
C THR A 502 -7.63 -16.89 -4.72
N GLY A 503 -8.15 -15.94 -5.48
CA GLY A 503 -9.53 -15.45 -5.34
C GLY A 503 -10.55 -16.52 -5.71
N GLU A 504 -11.73 -16.40 -5.15
CA GLU A 504 -12.83 -17.34 -5.36
C GLU A 504 -13.72 -16.94 -6.54
N VAL A 505 -14.29 -17.91 -7.24
CA VAL A 505 -15.34 -17.64 -8.23
C VAL A 505 -16.63 -17.27 -7.50
N LEU A 506 -17.19 -16.09 -7.82
CA LEU A 506 -18.37 -15.54 -7.14
C LEU A 506 -19.70 -15.97 -7.77
N VAL A 507 -19.69 -16.57 -8.96
CA VAL A 507 -20.87 -16.97 -9.72
C VAL A 507 -21.01 -18.49 -9.84
N SER A 508 -22.24 -19.01 -9.82
CA SER A 508 -22.55 -20.43 -9.99
C SER A 508 -23.80 -20.67 -10.86
#